data_708969ada0bb847a29b186e287b0d808
#
_entry.id   708969ada0bb847a29b186e287b0d808
#
_cell.length_a   1.000
_cell.length_b   1.000
_cell.length_c   1.000
_cell.angle_alpha   90.00
_cell.angle_beta   90.00
_cell.angle_gamma   90.00
#
_symmetry.space_group_name_H-M   'P 1'
#
loop_
_entity.id
_entity.type
_entity.pdbx_description
1 polymer ?
#
loop_
_entity_poly.entity_id
_entity_poly.type
_entity_poly.pdbx_seq_one_letter_code
_entity_poly.pdbx_strand_id
1 'polypeptide(L)'
;LINNAGITRDNLLMRMKTDEWDNVINTNLSSVYRLSKACLRAMMKARTGRIINIASVVGASGNPGQTNYSAAKAGMLGFTKSLAQEVGSRGITVNAVAPGFIDTDMTRDLPDAQRDTLLQHIPLGRLGRPEEIASVVAFLASDAAAYVTGETIHVNGGMYM
;
A
#
# COMPACT_ATOMS: atom_id res chain seq x y z
N LEU A 1 5.95 -7.48 -10.40
CA LEU A 1 6.60 -6.64 -9.40
C LEU A 1 5.65 -6.39 -8.25
N ILE A 2 6.09 -6.67 -7.03
CA ILE A 2 5.34 -6.31 -5.82
C ILE A 2 6.18 -5.28 -5.04
N ASN A 3 5.65 -4.07 -4.91
CA ASN A 3 6.26 -2.99 -4.14
C ASN A 3 5.72 -3.05 -2.69
N ASN A 4 6.38 -3.82 -1.84
CA ASN A 4 5.96 -4.05 -0.45
C ASN A 4 6.82 -3.28 0.57
N ALA A 5 8.07 -2.94 0.24
CA ALA A 5 8.96 -2.28 1.19
C ALA A 5 8.37 -0.96 1.71
N GLY A 6 8.43 -0.78 3.01
CA GLY A 6 7.92 0.42 3.66
C GLY A 6 8.42 0.57 5.08
N ILE A 7 8.50 1.81 5.52
CA ILE A 7 8.87 2.19 6.89
C ILE A 7 7.91 3.25 7.40
N THR A 8 7.85 3.38 8.72
CA THR A 8 7.22 4.52 9.41
C THR A 8 8.27 5.32 10.17
N ARG A 9 8.04 6.61 10.33
CA ARG A 9 8.75 7.54 11.21
C ARG A 9 7.70 8.51 11.73
N ASP A 10 6.97 8.05 12.75
CA ASP A 10 5.79 8.73 13.26
C ASP A 10 6.19 9.88 14.16
N ASN A 11 5.67 11.07 13.86
CA ASN A 11 5.85 12.27 14.67
C ASN A 11 4.75 13.29 14.31
N LEU A 12 4.37 14.12 15.28
CA LEU A 12 3.49 15.27 14.98
C LEU A 12 4.22 16.23 14.01
N LEU A 13 3.51 16.77 13.04
CA LEU A 13 4.11 17.60 11.99
C LEU A 13 5.01 18.74 12.52
N MET A 14 4.58 19.39 13.61
CA MET A 14 5.38 20.45 14.25
C MET A 14 6.74 19.98 14.82
N ARG A 15 6.90 18.69 15.06
CA ARG A 15 8.12 18.09 15.63
C ARG A 15 8.85 17.20 14.64
N MET A 16 8.21 16.90 13.49
CA MET A 16 8.75 16.02 12.46
C MET A 16 10.01 16.64 11.87
N LYS A 17 11.09 15.90 11.88
CA LYS A 17 12.35 16.30 11.26
C LYS A 17 12.31 16.06 9.76
N THR A 18 13.10 16.82 9.01
CA THR A 18 13.20 16.68 7.56
C THR A 18 13.67 15.28 7.16
N ASP A 19 14.62 14.71 7.89
CA ASP A 19 15.11 13.36 7.62
C ASP A 19 14.05 12.27 7.89
N GLU A 20 13.16 12.45 8.87
CA GLU A 20 12.02 11.55 9.10
C GLU A 20 11.05 11.59 7.91
N TRP A 21 10.77 12.79 7.39
CA TRP A 21 9.97 12.97 6.18
C TRP A 21 10.64 12.32 4.96
N ASP A 22 11.87 12.70 4.66
CA ASP A 22 12.60 12.26 3.47
C ASP A 22 12.80 10.75 3.45
N ASN A 23 13.13 10.13 4.58
CA ASN A 23 13.29 8.69 4.69
C ASN A 23 11.99 7.96 4.33
N VAL A 24 10.84 8.42 4.84
CA VAL A 24 9.56 7.81 4.54
C VAL A 24 9.17 7.99 3.07
N ILE A 25 9.29 9.19 2.53
CA ILE A 25 8.98 9.45 1.11
C ILE A 25 9.90 8.65 0.19
N ASN A 26 11.21 8.64 0.48
CA ASN A 26 12.17 7.91 -0.35
C ASN A 26 11.94 6.40 -0.34
N THR A 27 11.66 5.83 0.83
CA THR A 27 11.47 4.39 0.97
C THR A 27 10.10 3.95 0.48
N ASN A 28 9.03 4.68 0.81
CA ASN A 28 7.67 4.21 0.55
C ASN A 28 7.14 4.64 -0.82
N LEU A 29 7.58 5.77 -1.38
CA LEU A 29 7.05 6.29 -2.64
C LEU A 29 8.09 6.33 -3.76
N SER A 30 9.26 6.94 -3.51
CA SER A 30 10.28 7.06 -4.55
C SER A 30 10.83 5.69 -5.00
N SER A 31 10.86 4.69 -4.10
CA SER A 31 11.24 3.32 -4.43
C SER A 31 10.26 2.69 -5.43
N VAL A 32 8.95 2.91 -5.25
CA VAL A 32 7.91 2.41 -6.15
C VAL A 32 8.13 2.92 -7.57
N TYR A 33 8.40 4.22 -7.73
CA TYR A 33 8.76 4.80 -9.01
C TYR A 33 10.02 4.15 -9.60
N ARG A 34 11.11 4.04 -8.82
CA ARG A 34 12.38 3.51 -9.30
C ARG A 34 12.28 2.07 -9.76
N LEU A 35 11.65 1.20 -8.95
CA LEU A 35 11.50 -0.22 -9.25
C LEU A 35 10.53 -0.46 -10.41
N SER A 36 9.40 0.25 -10.43
CA SER A 36 8.44 0.16 -11.55
C SER A 36 9.12 0.58 -12.86
N LYS A 37 9.84 1.71 -12.87
CA LYS A 37 10.58 2.17 -14.07
C LYS A 37 11.62 1.16 -14.54
N ALA A 38 12.33 0.52 -13.62
CA ALA A 38 13.34 -0.49 -13.95
C ALA A 38 12.72 -1.74 -14.62
N CYS A 39 11.56 -2.20 -14.14
CA CYS A 39 10.87 -3.37 -14.67
C CYS A 39 10.09 -3.10 -15.97
N LEU A 40 9.63 -1.86 -16.15
CA LEU A 40 8.63 -1.49 -17.15
C LEU A 40 9.06 -1.82 -18.58
N ARG A 41 10.34 -1.55 -18.94
CA ARG A 41 10.86 -1.81 -20.29
C ARG A 41 10.73 -3.29 -20.68
N ALA A 42 11.05 -4.20 -19.77
CA ALA A 42 10.93 -5.63 -20.00
C ALA A 42 9.46 -6.07 -20.14
N MET A 43 8.60 -5.59 -19.25
CA MET A 43 7.16 -5.87 -19.28
C MET A 43 6.51 -5.37 -20.58
N MET A 44 6.84 -4.15 -21.01
CA MET A 44 6.32 -3.57 -22.26
C MET A 44 6.78 -4.37 -23.50
N LYS A 45 8.04 -4.85 -23.51
CA LYS A 45 8.56 -5.70 -24.59
C LYS A 45 7.84 -7.06 -24.62
N ALA A 46 7.62 -7.65 -23.45
CA ALA A 46 6.91 -8.93 -23.32
C ALA A 46 5.39 -8.80 -23.54
N ARG A 47 4.83 -7.59 -23.52
CA ARG A 47 3.39 -7.30 -23.55
C ARG A 47 2.61 -8.05 -22.47
N THR A 48 3.22 -8.19 -21.31
CA THR A 48 2.61 -8.79 -20.11
C THR A 48 3.33 -8.26 -18.87
N GLY A 49 2.58 -8.04 -17.80
CA GLY A 49 3.15 -7.61 -16.53
C GLY A 49 2.07 -7.37 -15.48
N ARG A 50 2.48 -7.48 -14.23
CA ARG A 50 1.64 -7.18 -13.06
C ARG A 50 2.48 -6.35 -12.10
N ILE A 51 2.00 -5.14 -11.77
CA ILE A 51 2.61 -4.27 -10.76
C ILE A 51 1.59 -4.11 -9.63
N ILE A 52 1.98 -4.48 -8.42
CA ILE A 52 1.12 -4.44 -7.24
C ILE A 52 1.82 -3.63 -6.17
N ASN A 53 1.19 -2.54 -5.75
CA ASN A 53 1.72 -1.61 -4.77
C ASN A 53 1.03 -1.83 -3.42
N ILE A 54 1.78 -2.11 -2.37
CA ILE A 54 1.23 -2.26 -1.03
C ILE A 54 1.11 -0.88 -0.38
N ALA A 55 -0.08 -0.33 -0.47
CA ALA A 55 -0.45 0.95 0.12
C ALA A 55 -0.77 0.82 1.62
N SER A 56 -1.78 1.48 2.11
CA SER A 56 -2.34 1.39 3.46
C SER A 56 -3.71 2.07 3.50
N VAL A 57 -4.57 1.65 4.40
CA VAL A 57 -5.80 2.38 4.75
C VAL A 57 -5.49 3.83 5.14
N VAL A 58 -4.36 4.07 5.82
CA VAL A 58 -3.90 5.41 6.23
C VAL A 58 -3.64 6.34 5.05
N GLY A 59 -3.32 5.81 3.87
CA GLY A 59 -3.20 6.60 2.64
C GLY A 59 -4.54 7.19 2.16
N ALA A 60 -5.68 6.59 2.56
CA ALA A 60 -7.01 7.06 2.23
C ALA A 60 -7.64 7.87 3.38
N SER A 61 -7.51 7.40 4.63
CA SER A 61 -8.14 8.03 5.80
C SER A 61 -7.29 9.11 6.49
N GLY A 62 -5.97 9.07 6.33
CA GLY A 62 -5.04 9.81 7.18
C GLY A 62 -4.90 9.19 8.57
N ASN A 63 -3.87 9.62 9.30
CA ASN A 63 -3.70 9.28 10.73
C ASN A 63 -2.85 10.36 11.41
N PRO A 64 -3.24 10.89 12.58
CA PRO A 64 -2.42 11.84 13.33
C PRO A 64 -1.02 11.29 13.60
N GLY A 65 0.01 12.12 13.43
CA GLY A 65 1.41 11.73 13.61
C GLY A 65 2.04 11.00 12.40
N GLN A 66 1.29 10.76 11.33
CA GLN A 66 1.74 10.04 10.13
C GLN A 66 1.60 10.84 8.85
N THR A 67 1.79 12.15 8.89
CA THR A 67 1.64 13.00 7.69
C THR A 67 2.56 12.60 6.55
N ASN A 68 3.81 12.20 6.85
CA ASN A 68 4.78 11.67 5.90
C ASN A 68 4.33 10.31 5.32
N TYR A 69 3.92 9.39 6.16
CA TYR A 69 3.47 8.05 5.76
C TYR A 69 2.16 8.11 4.95
N SER A 70 1.18 8.90 5.43
CA SER A 70 -0.08 9.14 4.72
C SER A 70 0.16 9.75 3.34
N ALA A 71 1.03 10.76 3.25
CA ALA A 71 1.38 11.39 1.97
C ALA A 71 2.02 10.39 1.00
N ALA A 72 2.97 9.56 1.48
CA ALA A 72 3.61 8.55 0.65
C ALA A 72 2.60 7.50 0.14
N LYS A 73 1.73 6.99 1.04
CA LYS A 73 0.74 5.96 0.68
C LYS A 73 -0.38 6.51 -0.19
N ALA A 74 -0.84 7.74 0.02
CA ALA A 74 -1.77 8.42 -0.88
C ALA A 74 -1.16 8.69 -2.27
N GLY A 75 0.10 9.16 -2.31
CA GLY A 75 0.84 9.36 -3.56
C GLY A 75 0.98 8.06 -4.37
N MET A 76 1.13 6.92 -3.69
CA MET A 76 1.17 5.60 -4.31
C MET A 76 -0.15 5.26 -5.03
N LEU A 77 -1.30 5.66 -4.49
CA LEU A 77 -2.60 5.46 -5.14
C LEU A 77 -2.72 6.26 -6.44
N GLY A 78 -2.29 7.54 -6.42
CA GLY A 78 -2.22 8.38 -7.62
C GLY A 78 -1.25 7.81 -8.66
N PHE A 79 -0.06 7.38 -8.24
CA PHE A 79 0.92 6.71 -9.10
C PHE A 79 0.33 5.45 -9.76
N THR A 80 -0.36 4.62 -8.99
CA THR A 80 -1.01 3.39 -9.48
C THR A 80 -1.98 3.69 -10.62
N LYS A 81 -2.87 4.66 -10.44
CA LYS A 81 -3.88 5.05 -11.44
C LYS A 81 -3.25 5.59 -12.72
N SER A 82 -2.27 6.49 -12.58
CA SER A 82 -1.60 7.10 -13.73
C SER A 82 -0.83 6.06 -14.53
N LEU A 83 -0.03 5.22 -13.88
CA LEU A 83 0.74 4.19 -14.56
C LEU A 83 -0.17 3.14 -15.23
N ALA A 84 -1.28 2.78 -14.60
CA ALA A 84 -2.26 1.86 -15.20
C ALA A 84 -2.78 2.37 -16.55
N GLN A 85 -3.07 3.67 -16.66
CA GLN A 85 -3.50 4.30 -17.91
C GLN A 85 -2.39 4.30 -18.96
N GLU A 86 -1.14 4.53 -18.58
CA GLU A 86 -0.01 4.57 -19.50
C GLU A 86 0.29 3.19 -20.14
N VAL A 87 0.13 2.11 -19.37
CA VAL A 87 0.66 0.79 -19.78
C VAL A 87 -0.42 -0.25 -20.07
N GLY A 88 -1.68 0.06 -19.85
CA GLY A 88 -2.80 -0.89 -20.05
C GLY A 88 -2.86 -1.47 -21.46
N SER A 89 -2.62 -0.66 -22.48
CA SER A 89 -2.59 -1.10 -23.90
C SER A 89 -1.46 -2.10 -24.21
N ARG A 90 -0.55 -2.31 -23.27
CA ARG A 90 0.57 -3.27 -23.37
C ARG A 90 0.32 -4.56 -22.59
N GLY A 91 -0.90 -4.81 -22.11
CA GLY A 91 -1.23 -6.00 -21.33
C GLY A 91 -0.62 -6.00 -19.91
N ILE A 92 -0.30 -4.81 -19.39
CA ILE A 92 0.27 -4.64 -18.06
C ILE A 92 -0.82 -4.08 -17.14
N THR A 93 -1.07 -4.72 -16.00
CA THR A 93 -1.97 -4.19 -14.97
C THR A 93 -1.18 -3.59 -13.81
N VAL A 94 -1.70 -2.51 -13.25
CA VAL A 94 -1.10 -1.82 -12.11
C VAL A 94 -2.19 -1.57 -11.07
N ASN A 95 -2.06 -2.17 -9.88
CA ASN A 95 -3.05 -2.07 -8.83
C ASN A 95 -2.40 -1.79 -7.47
N ALA A 96 -3.20 -1.35 -6.53
CA ALA A 96 -2.79 -1.18 -5.14
C ALA A 96 -3.60 -2.11 -4.23
N VAL A 97 -2.97 -2.60 -3.18
CA VAL A 97 -3.64 -3.22 -2.03
C VAL A 97 -3.46 -2.28 -0.85
N ALA A 98 -4.55 -1.95 -0.18
CA ALA A 98 -4.55 -1.07 1.00
C ALA A 98 -4.94 -1.88 2.25
N PRO A 99 -3.95 -2.46 2.97
CA PRO A 99 -4.22 -3.15 4.23
C PRO A 99 -4.72 -2.20 5.29
N GLY A 100 -5.58 -2.71 6.18
CA GLY A 100 -5.85 -2.12 7.49
C GLY A 100 -4.80 -2.53 8.52
N PHE A 101 -5.23 -2.75 9.76
CA PHE A 101 -4.37 -3.28 10.81
C PHE A 101 -4.23 -4.80 10.68
N ILE A 102 -2.98 -5.23 10.48
CA ILE A 102 -2.61 -6.63 10.26
C ILE A 102 -1.80 -7.13 11.46
N ASP A 103 -2.05 -8.35 11.89
CA ASP A 103 -1.30 -9.02 12.97
C ASP A 103 0.12 -9.32 12.50
N THR A 104 1.02 -8.40 12.82
CA THR A 104 2.45 -8.48 12.55
C THR A 104 3.22 -8.13 13.82
N ASP A 105 4.53 -8.33 13.82
CA ASP A 105 5.37 -7.96 14.96
C ASP A 105 5.16 -6.50 15.38
N MET A 106 4.95 -5.59 14.42
CA MET A 106 4.70 -4.16 14.72
C MET A 106 3.38 -3.93 15.47
N THR A 107 2.35 -4.76 15.29
CA THR A 107 1.05 -4.61 15.97
C THR A 107 0.96 -5.43 17.24
N ARG A 108 1.79 -6.45 17.41
CA ARG A 108 1.86 -7.28 18.63
C ARG A 108 2.49 -6.54 19.80
N ASP A 109 3.40 -5.61 19.53
CA ASP A 109 4.09 -4.80 20.53
C ASP A 109 3.24 -3.61 21.06
N LEU A 110 2.01 -3.44 20.54
CA LEU A 110 1.11 -2.40 21.01
C LEU A 110 0.54 -2.74 22.38
N PRO A 111 0.44 -1.77 23.31
CA PRO A 111 -0.25 -1.94 24.59
C PRO A 111 -1.71 -2.40 24.40
N ASP A 112 -2.21 -3.28 25.26
CA ASP A 112 -3.55 -3.86 25.17
C ASP A 112 -4.65 -2.80 24.99
N ALA A 113 -4.59 -1.70 25.75
CA ALA A 113 -5.57 -0.62 25.65
C ALA A 113 -5.59 0.05 24.25
N GLN A 114 -4.45 0.14 23.57
CA GLN A 114 -4.39 0.67 22.22
C GLN A 114 -4.92 -0.35 21.22
N ARG A 115 -4.61 -1.61 21.42
CA ARG A 115 -5.12 -2.72 20.60
C ARG A 115 -6.64 -2.81 20.67
N ASP A 116 -7.22 -2.71 21.87
CA ASP A 116 -8.67 -2.72 22.08
C ASP A 116 -9.35 -1.55 21.37
N THR A 117 -8.76 -0.36 21.46
CA THR A 117 -9.24 0.82 20.74
C THR A 117 -9.23 0.61 19.23
N LEU A 118 -8.16 0.03 18.69
CA LEU A 118 -8.06 -0.29 17.25
C LEU A 118 -9.13 -1.29 16.81
N LEU A 119 -9.38 -2.33 17.61
CA LEU A 119 -10.37 -3.36 17.32
C LEU A 119 -11.80 -2.78 17.24
N GLN A 120 -12.13 -1.77 18.04
CA GLN A 120 -13.43 -1.09 18.01
C GLN A 120 -13.71 -0.38 16.66
N HIS A 121 -12.64 -0.01 15.93
CA HIS A 121 -12.76 0.64 14.62
C HIS A 121 -12.80 -0.35 13.45
N ILE A 122 -12.69 -1.64 13.70
CA ILE A 122 -12.70 -2.69 12.68
C ILE A 122 -14.05 -3.44 12.75
N PRO A 123 -14.96 -3.27 11.79
CA PRO A 123 -16.25 -3.98 11.79
C PRO A 123 -16.15 -5.50 11.93
N LEU A 124 -15.11 -6.14 11.37
CA LEU A 124 -14.89 -7.58 11.56
C LEU A 124 -14.35 -7.96 12.96
N GLY A 125 -14.09 -6.98 13.85
CA GLY A 125 -13.73 -7.18 15.26
C GLY A 125 -12.38 -7.89 15.49
N ARG A 126 -11.51 -7.96 14.48
CA ARG A 126 -10.20 -8.59 14.61
C ARG A 126 -9.17 -7.91 13.69
N LEU A 127 -7.90 -8.10 14.00
CA LEU A 127 -6.82 -7.79 13.06
C LEU A 127 -6.88 -8.72 11.84
N GLY A 128 -6.46 -8.22 10.69
CA GLY A 128 -6.22 -9.05 9.52
C GLY A 128 -4.98 -9.90 9.69
N ARG A 129 -4.89 -10.99 8.94
CA ARG A 129 -3.69 -11.84 8.90
C ARG A 129 -2.87 -11.53 7.65
N PRO A 130 -1.53 -11.66 7.69
CA PRO A 130 -0.68 -11.46 6.51
C PRO A 130 -1.11 -12.30 5.31
N GLU A 131 -1.61 -13.52 5.53
CA GLU A 131 -2.08 -14.42 4.48
C GLU A 131 -3.32 -13.87 3.75
N GLU A 132 -4.15 -13.06 4.42
CA GLU A 132 -5.32 -12.44 3.80
C GLU A 132 -4.89 -11.35 2.81
N ILE A 133 -3.82 -10.62 3.12
CA ILE A 133 -3.20 -9.67 2.18
C ILE A 133 -2.53 -10.43 1.03
N ALA A 134 -1.75 -11.46 1.34
CA ALA A 134 -1.06 -12.27 0.35
C ALA A 134 -2.01 -12.91 -0.67
N SER A 135 -3.19 -13.34 -0.23
CA SER A 135 -4.22 -13.92 -1.10
C SER A 135 -4.73 -12.91 -2.13
N VAL A 136 -4.95 -11.65 -1.73
CA VAL A 136 -5.36 -10.58 -2.67
C VAL A 136 -4.23 -10.23 -3.63
N VAL A 137 -2.99 -10.19 -3.15
CA VAL A 137 -1.82 -9.97 -4.00
C VAL A 137 -1.68 -11.11 -5.02
N ALA A 138 -1.85 -12.36 -4.61
CA ALA A 138 -1.80 -13.53 -5.50
C ALA A 138 -2.91 -13.47 -6.56
N PHE A 139 -4.13 -13.09 -6.18
CA PHE A 139 -5.22 -12.85 -7.13
C PHE A 139 -4.84 -11.78 -8.17
N LEU A 140 -4.36 -10.62 -7.74
CA LEU A 140 -3.96 -9.53 -8.65
C LEU A 140 -2.76 -9.90 -9.53
N ALA A 141 -1.92 -10.83 -9.10
CA ALA A 141 -0.80 -11.34 -9.88
C ALA A 141 -1.20 -12.39 -10.93
N SER A 142 -2.38 -12.98 -10.80
CA SER A 142 -2.88 -14.05 -11.66
C SER A 142 -3.63 -13.53 -12.90
N ASP A 143 -3.94 -14.44 -13.83
CA ASP A 143 -4.76 -14.13 -15.01
C ASP A 143 -6.24 -13.90 -14.64
N ALA A 144 -6.71 -14.36 -13.50
CA ALA A 144 -8.05 -14.07 -13.01
C ALA A 144 -8.31 -12.56 -12.81
N ALA A 145 -7.24 -11.76 -12.60
CA ALA A 145 -7.30 -10.31 -12.48
C ALA A 145 -6.89 -9.57 -13.78
N ALA A 146 -6.88 -10.23 -14.95
CA ALA A 146 -6.39 -9.64 -16.18
C ALA A 146 -7.17 -8.38 -16.62
N TYR A 147 -8.39 -8.19 -16.15
CA TYR A 147 -9.21 -7.00 -16.44
C TYR A 147 -9.32 -6.02 -15.26
N VAL A 148 -8.49 -6.20 -14.22
CA VAL A 148 -8.41 -5.33 -13.05
C VAL A 148 -7.16 -4.49 -13.16
N THR A 149 -7.30 -3.17 -13.34
CA THR A 149 -6.16 -2.24 -13.39
C THR A 149 -6.57 -0.84 -12.92
N GLY A 150 -5.65 -0.14 -12.27
CA GLY A 150 -5.88 1.18 -11.68
C GLY A 150 -6.63 1.14 -10.36
N GLU A 151 -6.95 -0.05 -9.85
CA GLU A 151 -7.76 -0.23 -8.65
C GLU A 151 -6.95 -0.23 -7.36
N THR A 152 -7.63 0.18 -6.29
CA THR A 152 -7.15 0.03 -4.91
C THR A 152 -8.08 -0.92 -4.17
N ILE A 153 -7.60 -2.13 -3.87
CA ILE A 153 -8.36 -3.10 -3.10
C ILE A 153 -8.08 -2.88 -1.61
N HIS A 154 -9.12 -2.47 -0.89
CA HIS A 154 -9.07 -2.30 0.56
C HIS A 154 -9.23 -3.66 1.25
N VAL A 155 -8.22 -4.05 2.07
CA VAL A 155 -8.23 -5.29 2.85
C VAL A 155 -8.04 -4.91 4.32
N ASN A 156 -9.12 -4.43 4.95
CA ASN A 156 -9.04 -3.71 6.21
C ASN A 156 -10.15 -4.08 7.22
N GLY A 157 -10.90 -5.16 6.95
CA GLY A 157 -11.98 -5.60 7.83
C GLY A 157 -13.17 -4.63 7.95
N GLY A 158 -13.34 -3.73 6.97
CA GLY A 158 -14.39 -2.70 6.94
C GLY A 158 -14.01 -1.41 7.66
N MET A 159 -12.76 -1.26 8.11
CA MET A 159 -12.28 -0.06 8.80
C MET A 159 -12.40 1.22 7.94
N TYR A 160 -12.30 1.08 6.65
CA TYR A 160 -12.51 2.12 5.66
C TYR A 160 -13.29 1.54 4.48
N MET A 161 -14.37 2.24 4.10
CA MET A 161 -15.27 1.90 3.00
C MET A 161 -15.49 3.11 2.10
#